data_027b0fab37c0e09017cbf407babe08c0
#
_entry.id   027b0fab37c0e09017cbf407babe08c0
#
_cell.length_a   1.000
_cell.length_b   1.000
_cell.length_c   1.000
_cell.angle_alpha   90.00
_cell.angle_beta   90.00
_cell.angle_gamma   90.00
#
_symmetry.space_group_name_H-M   'P 1'
#
loop_
_entity.id
_entity.type
_entity.pdbx_description
1 polymer ?
#
loop_
_entity_poly.entity_id
_entity_poly.type
_entity_poly.pdbx_seq_one_letter_code
_entity_poly.pdbx_strand_id
1 'polypeptide(L)'
;MYHYAIFGGIVLIVFGIDPGYAIVCWGAIAFQNNSYRAIGYGSVETEAHTDFNARLEYIYDELTAILSRCRPDALSIERLYFQTNQKTAIKVAQARGVTLLAAQKLKIPIFEYTPLQVKTAVTGYGKAKKPQVMEMMRRLLKLEEMPKPDDTADALAIAICHAQAAGSALRRVLYDRGTHYQ
;
A
#
# COMPACT_ATOMS: atom_id res chain seq x y z
N MET A 1 -14.45 15.31 7.48
CA MET A 1 -14.09 14.81 8.83
C MET A 1 -14.93 13.57 9.09
N TYR A 2 -14.48 12.39 8.62
CA TYR A 2 -15.11 11.11 8.94
C TYR A 2 -14.15 10.35 9.85
N HIS A 3 -14.14 10.72 11.12
CA HIS A 3 -13.62 9.85 12.16
C HIS A 3 -14.62 8.69 12.28
N TYR A 4 -14.28 7.53 11.77
CA TYR A 4 -14.96 6.30 12.12
C TYR A 4 -14.55 5.90 13.53
N ALA A 5 -15.09 6.62 14.52
CA ALA A 5 -15.13 6.14 15.89
C ALA A 5 -16.27 5.12 15.99
N ILE A 6 -16.00 3.87 15.67
CA ILE A 6 -16.88 2.76 15.95
C ILE A 6 -16.15 1.81 16.88
N PHE A 7 -16.58 1.80 18.15
CA PHE A 7 -16.13 0.89 19.22
C PHE A 7 -14.63 0.94 19.59
N GLY A 8 -14.22 1.93 20.37
CA GLY A 8 -13.16 1.77 21.38
C GLY A 8 -11.72 1.54 20.92
N GLY A 9 -11.35 1.71 19.65
CA GLY A 9 -9.99 1.48 19.19
C GLY A 9 -9.57 2.41 18.03
N ILE A 10 -8.26 2.69 17.94
CA ILE A 10 -7.68 3.47 16.84
C ILE A 10 -7.81 2.66 15.55
N VAL A 11 -8.44 3.23 14.52
CA VAL A 11 -8.45 2.69 13.16
C VAL A 11 -7.30 3.30 12.40
N LEU A 12 -6.42 2.48 11.84
CA LEU A 12 -5.32 2.91 10.96
C LEU A 12 -5.72 2.65 9.51
N ILE A 13 -5.77 3.71 8.71
CA ILE A 13 -6.01 3.61 7.25
C ILE A 13 -4.66 3.61 6.55
N VAL A 14 -4.36 2.52 5.84
CA VAL A 14 -3.12 2.36 5.08
C VAL A 14 -3.42 2.27 3.60
N PHE A 15 -2.67 3.03 2.82
CA PHE A 15 -2.72 3.04 1.36
C PHE A 15 -1.47 2.37 0.80
N GLY A 16 -1.62 1.23 0.15
CA GLY A 16 -0.53 0.52 -0.52
C GLY A 16 -0.48 0.85 -2.01
N ILE A 17 0.72 0.98 -2.55
CA ILE A 17 0.94 1.23 -3.98
C ILE A 17 1.98 0.26 -4.53
N ASP A 18 1.64 -0.33 -5.68
CA ASP A 18 2.58 -0.98 -6.59
C ASP A 18 2.80 -0.05 -7.80
N PRO A 19 4.00 0.60 -7.88
CA PRO A 19 4.22 1.68 -8.82
C PRO A 19 4.63 1.16 -10.21
N GLY A 20 3.87 1.52 -11.23
CA GLY A 20 4.21 1.36 -12.63
C GLY A 20 4.02 2.66 -13.42
N TYR A 21 4.49 2.73 -14.64
CA TYR A 21 4.24 3.90 -15.50
C TYR A 21 3.09 3.65 -16.50
N ALA A 22 2.79 2.40 -16.81
CA ALA A 22 1.65 2.02 -17.63
C ALA A 22 0.39 1.81 -16.78
N ILE A 23 0.58 1.17 -15.64
CA ILE A 23 -0.45 0.87 -14.66
C ILE A 23 0.16 1.12 -13.28
N VAL A 24 -0.51 1.93 -12.47
CA VAL A 24 -0.22 2.10 -11.04
C VAL A 24 -1.33 1.43 -10.27
N CYS A 25 -1.04 0.34 -9.59
CA CYS A 25 -2.03 -0.33 -8.75
C CYS A 25 -2.02 0.21 -7.33
N TRP A 26 -3.19 0.32 -6.73
CA TRP A 26 -3.36 0.81 -5.37
C TRP A 26 -4.38 -0.01 -4.59
N GLY A 27 -4.20 -0.04 -3.27
CA GLY A 27 -5.14 -0.68 -2.36
C GLY A 27 -5.16 0.01 -1.01
N ALA A 28 -6.34 0.31 -0.51
CA ALA A 28 -6.56 0.95 0.79
C ALA A 28 -7.22 -0.02 1.76
N ILE A 29 -6.67 -0.13 2.96
CA ILE A 29 -7.20 -0.99 4.03
C ILE A 29 -7.42 -0.20 5.32
N ALA A 30 -8.43 -0.60 6.10
CA ALA A 30 -8.56 -0.25 7.50
C ALA A 30 -8.02 -1.38 8.37
N PHE A 31 -7.15 -1.04 9.31
CA PHE A 31 -6.60 -1.95 10.31
C PHE A 31 -7.06 -1.54 11.70
N GLN A 32 -7.72 -2.44 12.40
CA GLN A 32 -8.21 -2.24 13.76
C GLN A 32 -8.26 -3.58 14.50
N ASN A 33 -7.84 -3.60 15.76
CA ASN A 33 -7.93 -4.80 16.62
C ASN A 33 -7.37 -6.06 15.97
N ASN A 34 -6.22 -5.94 15.28
CA ASN A 34 -5.58 -7.04 14.53
C ASN A 34 -6.42 -7.62 13.38
N SER A 35 -7.40 -6.89 12.91
CA SER A 35 -8.27 -7.24 11.78
C SER A 35 -8.07 -6.26 10.62
N TYR A 36 -8.16 -6.76 9.41
CA TYR A 36 -8.03 -5.98 8.16
C TYR A 36 -9.35 -5.93 7.42
N ARG A 37 -9.64 -4.80 6.82
CA ARG A 37 -10.78 -4.63 5.90
C ARG A 37 -10.35 -3.79 4.70
N ALA A 38 -10.59 -4.29 3.50
CA ALA A 38 -10.41 -3.48 2.29
C ALA A 38 -11.42 -2.32 2.29
N ILE A 39 -10.93 -1.09 2.04
CA ILE A 39 -11.75 0.11 1.90
C ILE A 39 -12.00 0.38 0.41
N GLY A 40 -10.99 0.15 -0.41
CA GLY A 40 -11.02 0.31 -1.84
C GLY A 40 -9.72 -0.17 -2.47
N TYR A 41 -9.75 -0.44 -3.75
CA TYR A 41 -8.58 -0.82 -4.53
C TYR A 41 -8.87 -0.61 -6.02
N GLY A 42 -7.83 -0.51 -6.82
CA GLY A 42 -7.95 -0.31 -8.26
C GLY A 42 -6.62 0.01 -8.92
N SER A 43 -6.71 0.48 -10.16
CA SER A 43 -5.56 0.90 -10.96
C SER A 43 -5.76 2.29 -11.53
N VAL A 44 -4.65 2.98 -11.76
CA VAL A 44 -4.54 4.17 -12.60
C VAL A 44 -3.81 3.71 -13.87
N GLU A 45 -4.52 3.66 -14.98
CA GLU A 45 -4.00 3.18 -16.26
C GLU A 45 -3.74 4.35 -17.18
N THR A 46 -2.57 4.39 -17.81
CA THR A 46 -2.21 5.43 -18.76
C THR A 46 -2.23 4.88 -20.18
N GLU A 47 -2.75 5.67 -21.13
CA GLU A 47 -2.84 5.25 -22.53
C GLU A 47 -1.46 4.99 -23.15
N ALA A 48 -1.35 3.89 -23.91
CA ALA A 48 -0.20 3.63 -24.75
C ALA A 48 -0.10 4.73 -25.83
N HIS A 49 1.12 5.05 -26.25
CA HIS A 49 1.42 6.06 -27.28
C HIS A 49 1.17 7.53 -26.88
N THR A 50 0.71 7.80 -25.66
CA THR A 50 0.66 9.16 -25.12
C THR A 50 2.07 9.60 -24.70
N ASP A 51 2.34 10.92 -24.80
CA ASP A 51 3.59 11.50 -24.31
C ASP A 51 3.86 11.08 -22.86
N PHE A 52 5.11 10.75 -22.58
CA PHE A 52 5.45 10.18 -21.27
C PHE A 52 5.26 11.19 -20.13
N ASN A 53 5.49 12.48 -20.36
CA ASN A 53 5.31 13.51 -19.34
C ASN A 53 3.81 13.72 -19.05
N ALA A 54 2.96 13.67 -20.09
CA ALA A 54 1.51 13.72 -19.93
C ALA A 54 1.00 12.51 -19.13
N ARG A 55 1.61 11.32 -19.30
CA ARG A 55 1.28 10.15 -18.47
C ARG A 55 1.67 10.35 -17.00
N LEU A 56 2.82 10.99 -16.74
CA LEU A 56 3.23 11.30 -15.37
C LEU A 56 2.29 12.32 -14.71
N GLU A 57 1.86 13.34 -15.44
CA GLU A 57 0.86 14.31 -14.98
C GLU A 57 -0.46 13.61 -14.63
N TYR A 58 -0.98 12.78 -15.53
CA TYR A 58 -2.19 12.01 -15.29
C TYR A 58 -2.10 11.11 -14.04
N ILE A 59 -0.97 10.40 -13.85
CA ILE A 59 -0.73 9.59 -12.65
C ILE A 59 -0.77 10.48 -11.40
N TYR A 60 -0.16 11.66 -11.46
CA TYR A 60 -0.14 12.60 -10.33
C TYR A 60 -1.55 13.06 -9.95
N ASP A 61 -2.34 13.48 -10.93
CA ASP A 61 -3.68 14.03 -10.73
C ASP A 61 -4.64 12.96 -10.18
N GLU A 62 -4.66 11.78 -10.79
CA GLU A 62 -5.50 10.67 -10.35
C GLU A 62 -5.14 10.20 -8.93
N LEU A 63 -3.85 9.99 -8.65
CA LEU A 63 -3.42 9.59 -7.31
C LEU A 63 -3.70 10.67 -6.27
N THR A 64 -3.52 11.94 -6.61
CA THR A 64 -3.85 13.07 -5.71
C THR A 64 -5.34 13.08 -5.39
N ALA A 65 -6.21 12.86 -6.38
CA ALA A 65 -7.65 12.78 -6.19
C ALA A 65 -8.05 11.57 -5.31
N ILE A 66 -7.47 10.39 -5.57
CA ILE A 66 -7.75 9.18 -4.80
C ILE A 66 -7.27 9.35 -3.33
N LEU A 67 -6.04 9.80 -3.12
CA LEU A 67 -5.46 10.02 -1.79
C LEU A 67 -6.24 11.08 -1.00
N SER A 68 -6.70 12.15 -1.65
CA SER A 68 -7.51 13.20 -1.02
C SER A 68 -8.87 12.69 -0.56
N ARG A 69 -9.47 11.74 -1.28
CA ARG A 69 -10.73 11.09 -0.89
C ARG A 69 -10.53 10.06 0.21
N CYS A 70 -9.48 9.23 0.08
CA CYS A 70 -9.18 8.15 1.02
C CYS A 70 -8.67 8.68 2.36
N ARG A 71 -7.87 9.77 2.36
CA ARG A 71 -7.21 10.38 3.53
C ARG A 71 -6.52 9.34 4.41
N PRO A 72 -5.56 8.57 3.87
CA PRO A 72 -4.89 7.54 4.65
C PRO A 72 -3.95 8.15 5.69
N ASP A 73 -3.76 7.43 6.78
CA ASP A 73 -2.78 7.78 7.83
C ASP A 73 -1.35 7.50 7.39
N ALA A 74 -1.17 6.58 6.43
CA ALA A 74 0.12 6.20 5.88
C ALA A 74 -0.01 5.70 4.44
N LEU A 75 1.00 6.01 3.62
CA LEU A 75 1.23 5.38 2.33
C LEU A 75 2.38 4.38 2.45
N SER A 76 2.18 3.18 1.95
CA SER A 76 3.20 2.14 1.86
C SER A 76 3.47 1.78 0.40
N ILE A 77 4.76 1.61 0.07
CA ILE A 77 5.19 1.36 -1.31
C ILE A 77 6.32 0.32 -1.32
N GLU A 78 6.40 -0.47 -2.38
CA GLU A 78 7.50 -1.42 -2.52
C GLU A 78 8.81 -0.68 -2.84
N ARG A 79 9.91 -1.13 -2.24
CA ARG A 79 11.25 -0.63 -2.53
C ARG A 79 11.69 -1.10 -3.91
N LEU A 80 12.12 -0.16 -4.77
CA LEU A 80 12.64 -0.53 -6.08
C LEU A 80 13.99 -1.25 -5.98
N TYR A 81 14.09 -2.38 -6.68
CA TYR A 81 15.32 -3.09 -6.94
C TYR A 81 15.56 -3.15 -8.45
N PHE A 82 16.60 -2.51 -8.91
CA PHE A 82 16.97 -2.52 -10.33
C PHE A 82 17.65 -3.85 -10.68
N GLN A 83 16.94 -4.78 -11.30
CA GLN A 83 17.55 -6.06 -11.61
C GLN A 83 17.93 -6.27 -13.09
N THR A 84 17.26 -5.77 -14.12
CA THR A 84 17.65 -6.20 -15.48
C THR A 84 17.25 -5.32 -16.66
N ASN A 85 16.30 -4.42 -16.59
CA ASN A 85 15.88 -3.65 -17.76
C ASN A 85 15.96 -2.13 -17.52
N GLN A 86 17.10 -1.54 -17.83
CA GLN A 86 17.39 -0.14 -17.53
C GLN A 86 16.37 0.85 -18.14
N LYS A 87 15.90 0.62 -19.37
CA LYS A 87 14.95 1.53 -20.04
C LYS A 87 13.60 1.59 -19.35
N THR A 88 13.07 0.45 -18.93
CA THR A 88 11.81 0.36 -18.20
C THR A 88 11.97 0.84 -16.77
N ALA A 89 13.11 0.53 -16.14
CA ALA A 89 13.43 0.92 -14.77
C ALA A 89 13.42 2.45 -14.58
N ILE A 90 13.96 3.21 -15.53
CA ILE A 90 13.95 4.69 -15.46
C ILE A 90 12.50 5.22 -15.47
N LYS A 91 11.65 4.73 -16.38
CA LYS A 91 10.25 5.15 -16.45
C LYS A 91 9.46 4.80 -15.19
N VAL A 92 9.68 3.61 -14.62
CA VAL A 92 9.08 3.20 -13.34
C VAL A 92 9.56 4.10 -12.20
N ALA A 93 10.85 4.42 -12.15
CA ALA A 93 11.40 5.31 -11.12
C ALA A 93 10.80 6.73 -11.21
N GLN A 94 10.59 7.26 -12.42
CA GLN A 94 9.96 8.56 -12.63
C GLN A 94 8.49 8.54 -12.18
N ALA A 95 7.70 7.54 -12.56
CA ALA A 95 6.31 7.38 -12.11
C ALA A 95 6.22 7.20 -10.59
N ARG A 96 7.16 6.44 -9.99
CA ARG A 96 7.28 6.32 -8.55
C ARG A 96 7.59 7.66 -7.88
N GLY A 97 8.48 8.47 -8.44
CA GLY A 97 8.78 9.81 -7.94
C GLY A 97 7.53 10.71 -7.91
N VAL A 98 6.70 10.64 -8.95
CA VAL A 98 5.43 11.35 -9.02
C VAL A 98 4.44 10.86 -7.95
N THR A 99 4.34 9.55 -7.75
CA THR A 99 3.53 8.94 -6.68
C THR A 99 3.94 9.45 -5.29
N LEU A 100 5.25 9.45 -5.00
CA LEU A 100 5.79 9.96 -3.74
C LEU A 100 5.51 11.45 -3.56
N LEU A 101 5.62 12.23 -4.64
CA LEU A 101 5.32 13.66 -4.62
C LEU A 101 3.85 13.93 -4.30
N ALA A 102 2.90 13.19 -4.89
CA ALA A 102 1.47 13.29 -4.59
C ALA A 102 1.19 13.08 -3.10
N ALA A 103 1.73 12.01 -2.51
CA ALA A 103 1.60 11.73 -1.09
C ALA A 103 2.26 12.82 -0.20
N GLN A 104 3.47 13.24 -0.56
CA GLN A 104 4.21 14.26 0.20
C GLN A 104 3.50 15.63 0.20
N LYS A 105 2.89 16.03 -0.91
CA LYS A 105 2.10 17.27 -0.98
C LYS A 105 0.86 17.22 -0.09
N LEU A 106 0.27 16.06 0.06
CA LEU A 106 -0.85 15.81 0.98
C LEU A 106 -0.40 15.55 2.44
N LYS A 107 0.93 15.61 2.72
CA LYS A 107 1.51 15.36 4.04
C LYS A 107 1.23 13.97 4.60
N ILE A 108 1.05 12.98 3.73
CA ILE A 108 0.87 11.59 4.10
C ILE A 108 2.25 10.98 4.37
N PRO A 109 2.50 10.38 5.55
CA PRO A 109 3.74 9.66 5.85
C PRO A 109 3.95 8.49 4.89
N ILE A 110 5.20 8.32 4.40
CA ILE A 110 5.55 7.31 3.40
C ILE A 110 6.47 6.26 4.01
N PHE A 111 6.16 4.98 3.78
CA PHE A 111 6.93 3.84 4.27
C PHE A 111 7.26 2.88 3.12
N GLU A 112 8.49 2.37 3.11
CA GLU A 112 9.00 1.49 2.06
C GLU A 112 9.26 0.08 2.60
N TYR A 113 8.85 -0.92 1.84
CA TYR A 113 9.03 -2.33 2.17
C TYR A 113 9.70 -3.11 1.05
N THR A 114 10.52 -4.09 1.42
CA THR A 114 11.10 -5.02 0.45
C THR A 114 10.08 -6.09 0.06
N PRO A 115 10.21 -6.72 -1.13
CA PRO A 115 9.36 -7.84 -1.52
C PRO A 115 9.36 -8.98 -0.48
N LEU A 116 10.50 -9.20 0.17
CA LEU A 116 10.63 -10.19 1.24
C LEU A 116 9.77 -9.84 2.46
N GLN A 117 9.78 -8.57 2.88
CA GLN A 117 8.97 -8.09 4.00
C GLN A 117 7.48 -8.22 3.70
N VAL A 118 7.05 -7.83 2.49
CA VAL A 118 5.65 -7.94 2.07
C VAL A 118 5.18 -9.40 2.10
N LYS A 119 5.93 -10.32 1.49
CA LYS A 119 5.60 -11.75 1.49
C LYS A 119 5.55 -12.32 2.90
N THR A 120 6.54 -11.99 3.75
CA THR A 120 6.59 -12.45 5.14
C THR A 120 5.40 -11.94 5.94
N ALA A 121 5.03 -10.66 5.76
CA ALA A 121 3.90 -10.07 6.46
C ALA A 121 2.58 -10.77 6.13
N VAL A 122 2.34 -11.08 4.85
CA VAL A 122 1.07 -11.68 4.42
C VAL A 122 1.00 -13.18 4.73
N THR A 123 2.11 -13.93 4.51
CA THR A 123 2.09 -15.41 4.55
C THR A 123 2.86 -16.01 5.72
N GLY A 124 3.62 -15.20 6.47
CA GLY A 124 4.60 -15.69 7.45
C GLY A 124 5.87 -16.27 6.82
N TYR A 125 5.98 -16.32 5.47
CA TYR A 125 7.08 -16.97 4.77
C TYR A 125 7.56 -16.14 3.57
N GLY A 126 8.79 -15.61 3.65
CA GLY A 126 9.33 -14.68 2.65
C GLY A 126 9.61 -15.28 1.26
N LYS A 127 9.65 -16.62 1.13
CA LYS A 127 9.80 -17.33 -0.17
C LYS A 127 8.45 -17.80 -0.74
N ALA A 128 7.33 -17.32 -0.22
CA ALA A 128 6.00 -17.65 -0.72
C ALA A 128 5.87 -17.30 -2.22
N LYS A 129 5.21 -18.18 -2.96
CA LYS A 129 4.89 -17.96 -4.38
C LYS A 129 3.69 -17.01 -4.52
N LYS A 130 3.57 -16.28 -5.64
CA LYS A 130 2.48 -15.34 -5.89
C LYS A 130 1.08 -15.92 -5.58
N PRO A 131 0.70 -17.14 -6.00
CA PRO A 131 -0.61 -17.70 -5.66
C PRO A 131 -0.86 -17.85 -4.15
N GLN A 132 0.18 -18.17 -3.36
CA GLN A 132 0.07 -18.30 -1.91
C GLN A 132 -0.17 -16.92 -1.24
N VAL A 133 0.54 -15.89 -1.70
CA VAL A 133 0.34 -14.50 -1.24
C VAL A 133 -1.08 -14.06 -1.55
N MET A 134 -1.55 -14.28 -2.77
CA MET A 134 -2.89 -13.92 -3.23
C MET A 134 -3.98 -14.59 -2.38
N GLU A 135 -3.91 -15.90 -2.20
CA GLU A 135 -4.91 -16.63 -1.41
C GLU A 135 -4.92 -16.19 0.06
N MET A 136 -3.73 -15.98 0.64
CA MET A 136 -3.65 -15.51 2.03
C MET A 136 -4.23 -14.10 2.18
N MET A 137 -3.92 -13.20 1.24
CA MET A 137 -4.47 -11.85 1.22
C MET A 137 -6.00 -11.87 1.07
N ARG A 138 -6.55 -12.72 0.17
CA ARG A 138 -7.99 -12.89 0.00
C ARG A 138 -8.65 -13.28 1.33
N ARG A 139 -8.04 -14.20 2.08
CA ARG A 139 -8.53 -14.62 3.41
C ARG A 139 -8.43 -13.51 4.46
N LEU A 140 -7.30 -12.81 4.53
CA LEU A 140 -7.07 -11.74 5.49
C LEU A 140 -8.05 -10.58 5.31
N LEU A 141 -8.38 -10.23 4.07
CA LEU A 141 -9.29 -9.16 3.71
C LEU A 141 -10.74 -9.62 3.53
N LYS A 142 -11.01 -10.93 3.61
CA LYS A 142 -12.32 -11.55 3.40
C LYS A 142 -12.94 -11.17 2.05
N LEU A 143 -12.11 -11.18 0.99
CA LEU A 143 -12.58 -10.88 -0.36
C LEU A 143 -13.28 -12.10 -0.96
N GLU A 144 -14.39 -11.88 -1.64
CA GLU A 144 -15.10 -12.92 -2.38
C GLU A 144 -14.29 -13.39 -3.58
N GLU A 145 -13.74 -12.42 -4.34
CA GLU A 145 -12.90 -12.66 -5.50
C GLU A 145 -11.57 -11.92 -5.39
N MET A 146 -10.58 -12.36 -6.16
CA MET A 146 -9.31 -11.66 -6.24
C MET A 146 -9.43 -10.38 -7.06
N PRO A 147 -8.82 -9.26 -6.59
CA PRO A 147 -8.79 -8.03 -7.36
C PRO A 147 -8.12 -8.23 -8.72
N LYS A 148 -8.62 -7.49 -9.71
CA LYS A 148 -8.01 -7.37 -11.04
C LYS A 148 -7.66 -5.90 -11.32
N PRO A 149 -6.51 -5.62 -11.97
CA PRO A 149 -5.44 -6.56 -12.35
C PRO A 149 -4.75 -7.18 -11.13
N ASP A 150 -3.97 -8.25 -11.34
CA ASP A 150 -3.29 -9.00 -10.28
C ASP A 150 -2.39 -8.12 -9.40
N ASP A 151 -1.77 -7.08 -9.96
CA ASP A 151 -0.88 -6.16 -9.25
C ASP A 151 -1.64 -5.30 -8.22
N THR A 152 -2.98 -5.20 -8.32
CA THR A 152 -3.84 -4.62 -7.28
C THR A 152 -3.76 -5.44 -5.98
N ALA A 153 -3.60 -6.75 -6.10
CA ALA A 153 -3.38 -7.63 -4.96
C ALA A 153 -2.02 -7.37 -4.29
N ASP A 154 -0.99 -7.07 -5.10
CA ASP A 154 0.33 -6.72 -4.57
C ASP A 154 0.27 -5.37 -3.80
N ALA A 155 -0.48 -4.38 -4.30
CA ALA A 155 -0.71 -3.12 -3.60
C ALA A 155 -1.43 -3.32 -2.24
N LEU A 156 -2.45 -4.17 -2.18
CA LEU A 156 -3.11 -4.52 -0.91
C LEU A 156 -2.17 -5.27 0.04
N ALA A 157 -1.31 -6.14 -0.46
CA ALA A 157 -0.31 -6.85 0.34
C ALA A 157 0.72 -5.87 0.96
N ILE A 158 1.13 -4.85 0.20
CA ILE A 158 2.00 -3.77 0.67
C ILE A 158 1.32 -2.98 1.80
N ALA A 159 0.01 -2.70 1.69
CA ALA A 159 -0.75 -2.04 2.75
C ALA A 159 -0.83 -2.89 4.03
N ILE A 160 -1.08 -4.20 3.91
CA ILE A 160 -1.08 -5.14 5.04
C ILE A 160 0.29 -5.17 5.73
N CYS A 161 1.38 -5.17 4.97
CA CYS A 161 2.74 -5.16 5.50
C CYS A 161 2.97 -3.97 6.45
N HIS A 162 2.58 -2.76 6.02
CA HIS A 162 2.68 -1.57 6.89
C HIS A 162 1.76 -1.66 8.10
N ALA A 163 0.51 -2.07 7.92
CA ALA A 163 -0.44 -2.18 9.03
C ALA A 163 0.06 -3.12 10.14
N GLN A 164 0.69 -4.25 9.77
CA GLN A 164 1.32 -5.16 10.75
C GLN A 164 2.51 -4.52 11.46
N ALA A 165 3.39 -3.84 10.71
CA ALA A 165 4.56 -3.18 11.28
C ALA A 165 4.14 -2.09 12.29
N ALA A 166 3.16 -1.26 11.94
CA ALA A 166 2.61 -0.22 12.80
C ALA A 166 1.89 -0.81 14.03
N GLY A 167 1.09 -1.86 13.86
CA GLY A 167 0.41 -2.55 14.96
C GLY A 167 1.37 -3.21 15.94
N SER A 168 2.49 -3.72 15.44
CA SER A 168 3.54 -4.30 16.30
C SER A 168 4.29 -3.23 17.08
N ALA A 169 4.59 -2.09 16.45
CA ALA A 169 5.24 -0.95 17.12
C ALA A 169 4.34 -0.37 18.22
N LEU A 170 3.05 -0.18 17.94
CA LEU A 170 2.07 0.32 18.90
C LEU A 170 1.95 -0.62 20.11
N ARG A 171 1.87 -1.95 19.91
CA ARG A 171 1.83 -2.93 21.00
C ARG A 171 3.07 -2.86 21.87
N ARG A 172 4.26 -2.70 21.26
CA ARG A 172 5.52 -2.57 22.02
C ARG A 172 5.52 -1.34 22.91
N VAL A 173 5.11 -0.18 22.39
CA VAL A 173 5.02 1.06 23.19
C VAL A 173 4.01 0.94 24.34
N LEU A 174 2.87 0.28 24.11
CA LEU A 174 1.87 0.07 25.17
C LEU A 174 2.38 -0.91 26.23
N TYR A 175 3.10 -1.96 25.84
CA TYR A 175 3.71 -2.92 26.77
C TYR A 175 4.79 -2.25 27.62
N ASP A 176 5.72 -1.50 27.02
CA ASP A 176 6.79 -0.80 27.72
C ASP A 176 6.25 0.24 28.72
N ARG A 177 5.13 0.90 28.40
CA ARG A 177 4.45 1.81 29.35
C ARG A 177 3.76 1.08 30.50
N GLY A 178 3.27 -0.14 30.28
CA GLY A 178 2.60 -0.96 31.31
C GLY A 178 3.56 -1.56 32.34
N THR A 179 4.84 -1.74 32.01
CA THR A 179 5.86 -2.31 32.91
C THR A 179 6.47 -1.29 33.89
N HIS A 180 6.15 0.00 33.76
CA HIS A 180 6.61 1.05 34.69
C HIS A 180 5.63 1.36 35.84
N TYR A 181 4.57 0.58 35.99
CA TYR A 181 3.59 0.72 37.09
C TYR A 181 3.58 -0.54 38.01
N GLN A 182 4.77 -1.03 38.42
CA GLN A 182 4.90 -1.95 39.55
C GLN A 182 5.90 -1.42 40.55
#